data_9936788ee834d2c362c2557c78013e25
#
_entry.id   9936788ee834d2c362c2557c78013e25
#
_cell.length_a   1.000
_cell.length_b   1.000
_cell.length_c   1.000
_cell.angle_alpha   90.00
_cell.angle_beta   90.00
_cell.angle_gamma   90.00
#
_symmetry.space_group_name_H-M   'P 1'
#
loop_
_entity.id
_entity.type
_entity.pdbx_description
1 polymer ?
#
loop_
_entity_poly.entity_id
_entity_poly.type
_entity_poly.pdbx_seq_one_letter_code
_entity_poly.pdbx_strand_id
1 'polypeptide(L)'
;MFFREMEEADLSEIFLLDREIFRSMAYSERDFRYAISGKYDRAILLVEEEQIIAYGILRLLGTEGELESIAVRKEYRGRGYGRLLLSEFLRLAKLAGTEKLFLEVREGNQAGIQLYESAGFRTFSRRKAYYRDPVEDALLMERIME
;
A
#
# COMPACT_ATOMS: atom_id res chain seq x y z
N MET A 1 -7.39 -16.86 8.05
CA MET A 1 -6.94 -15.59 7.45
C MET A 1 -6.91 -14.49 8.51
N PHE A 2 -5.81 -13.78 8.59
CA PHE A 2 -5.66 -12.72 9.58
C PHE A 2 -4.63 -11.70 9.14
N PHE A 3 -4.72 -10.49 9.73
CA PHE A 3 -3.71 -9.46 9.56
C PHE A 3 -2.70 -9.56 10.68
N ARG A 4 -1.43 -9.29 10.35
CA ARG A 4 -0.39 -9.11 11.37
C ARG A 4 0.65 -8.11 10.88
N GLU A 5 1.43 -7.58 11.78
CA GLU A 5 2.51 -6.68 11.43
C GLU A 5 3.67 -7.46 10.80
N MET A 6 4.33 -6.82 9.84
CA MET A 6 5.52 -7.35 9.19
C MET A 6 6.67 -7.37 10.20
N GLU A 7 7.43 -8.46 10.20
CA GLU A 7 8.56 -8.65 11.10
C GLU A 7 9.84 -8.87 10.31
N GLU A 8 10.97 -8.82 11.01
CA GLU A 8 12.29 -9.05 10.42
C GLU A 8 12.33 -10.36 9.63
N ALA A 9 11.73 -11.42 10.16
CA ALA A 9 11.72 -12.73 9.52
C ALA A 9 10.98 -12.75 8.17
N ASP A 10 10.13 -11.77 7.92
CA ASP A 10 9.37 -11.69 6.66
C ASP A 10 10.14 -10.99 5.54
N LEU A 11 11.20 -10.28 5.87
CA LEU A 11 11.84 -9.34 4.93
C LEU A 11 12.36 -10.01 3.66
N SER A 12 12.96 -11.18 3.76
CA SER A 12 13.50 -11.84 2.57
C SER A 12 12.42 -12.22 1.56
N GLU A 13 11.29 -12.73 2.04
CA GLU A 13 10.16 -13.09 1.17
C GLU A 13 9.50 -11.84 0.60
N ILE A 14 9.24 -10.84 1.43
CA ILE A 14 8.61 -9.58 1.01
C ILE A 14 9.49 -8.84 -0.01
N PHE A 15 10.78 -8.79 0.22
CA PHE A 15 11.72 -8.15 -0.69
C PHE A 15 11.65 -8.77 -2.10
N LEU A 16 11.63 -10.10 -2.18
CA LEU A 16 11.54 -10.80 -3.46
C LEU A 16 10.18 -10.57 -4.14
N LEU A 17 9.10 -10.62 -3.37
CA LEU A 17 7.76 -10.34 -3.90
C LEU A 17 7.65 -8.91 -4.43
N ASP A 18 8.17 -7.96 -3.70
CA ASP A 18 8.10 -6.55 -4.07
C ASP A 18 8.85 -6.27 -5.37
N ARG A 19 10.03 -6.88 -5.52
CA ARG A 19 10.82 -6.77 -6.75
C ARG A 19 10.09 -7.37 -7.94
N GLU A 20 9.41 -8.49 -7.76
CA GLU A 20 8.65 -9.12 -8.81
C GLU A 20 7.45 -8.26 -9.23
N ILE A 21 6.77 -7.64 -8.27
CA ILE A 21 5.56 -6.85 -8.51
C ILE A 21 5.89 -5.45 -9.05
N PHE A 22 6.81 -4.74 -8.39
CA PHE A 22 7.09 -3.33 -8.66
C PHE A 22 8.36 -3.08 -9.47
N ARG A 23 9.19 -4.09 -9.66
CA ARG A 23 10.43 -4.01 -10.46
C ARG A 23 11.32 -2.84 -10.03
N SER A 24 11.56 -1.86 -10.91
CA SER A 24 12.42 -0.72 -10.61
C SER A 24 11.86 0.18 -9.52
N MET A 25 10.56 0.09 -9.24
CA MET A 25 9.91 0.87 -8.19
C MET A 25 9.83 0.13 -6.86
N ALA A 26 10.39 -1.08 -6.79
CA ALA A 26 10.38 -1.88 -5.57
C ALA A 26 11.20 -1.21 -4.47
N TYR A 27 10.75 -1.42 -3.23
CA TYR A 27 11.50 -0.99 -2.06
C TYR A 27 12.78 -1.79 -1.92
N SER A 28 13.82 -1.16 -1.40
CA SER A 28 15.04 -1.86 -1.01
C SER A 28 14.80 -2.59 0.32
N GLU A 29 15.69 -3.51 0.66
CA GLU A 29 15.65 -4.16 1.96
C GLU A 29 15.73 -3.14 3.09
N ARG A 30 16.53 -2.10 2.90
CA ARG A 30 16.67 -1.00 3.85
C ARG A 30 15.35 -0.25 4.05
N ASP A 31 14.61 -0.02 2.96
CA ASP A 31 13.31 0.66 3.04
C ASP A 31 12.31 -0.15 3.85
N PHE A 32 12.28 -1.48 3.67
CA PHE A 32 11.42 -2.34 4.45
C PHE A 32 11.82 -2.37 5.92
N ARG A 33 13.12 -2.41 6.22
CA ARG A 33 13.60 -2.34 7.62
C ARG A 33 13.15 -1.05 8.28
N TYR A 34 13.22 0.06 7.55
CA TYR A 34 12.75 1.33 8.06
C TYR A 34 11.25 1.28 8.34
N ALA A 35 10.47 0.69 7.45
CA ALA A 35 9.02 0.60 7.61
C ALA A 35 8.62 -0.22 8.85
N ILE A 36 9.31 -1.33 9.13
CA ILE A 36 8.96 -2.16 10.29
C ILE A 36 9.45 -1.57 11.61
N SER A 37 10.46 -0.72 11.59
CA SER A 37 11.00 -0.10 12.80
C SER A 37 10.61 1.37 12.94
N GLY A 38 10.04 1.96 11.88
CA GLY A 38 9.70 3.36 11.83
C GLY A 38 8.57 3.72 12.78
N LYS A 39 8.70 4.88 13.40
CA LYS A 39 7.73 5.38 14.38
C LYS A 39 6.35 5.66 13.75
N TYR A 40 6.35 6.05 12.48
CA TYR A 40 5.15 6.51 11.80
C TYR A 40 4.56 5.51 10.82
N ASP A 41 5.27 4.44 10.55
CA ASP A 41 4.86 3.46 9.56
C ASP A 41 4.22 2.24 10.20
N ARG A 42 3.20 1.71 9.53
CA ARG A 42 2.57 0.44 9.86
C ARG A 42 2.69 -0.45 8.63
N ALA A 43 3.50 -1.47 8.73
CA ALA A 43 3.67 -2.47 7.67
C ALA A 43 2.85 -3.69 8.03
N ILE A 44 1.83 -3.99 7.24
CA ILE A 44 0.82 -5.01 7.56
C ILE A 44 0.81 -6.10 6.50
N LEU A 45 0.70 -7.33 6.96
CA LEU A 45 0.54 -8.51 6.10
C LEU A 45 -0.85 -9.08 6.26
N LEU A 46 -1.39 -9.63 5.17
CA LEU A 46 -2.56 -10.49 5.20
C LEU A 46 -2.05 -11.92 4.99
N VAL A 47 -2.33 -12.80 5.96
CA VAL A 47 -1.79 -14.16 5.98
C VAL A 47 -2.91 -15.18 6.01
N GLU A 48 -2.78 -16.25 5.23
CA GLU A 48 -3.68 -17.40 5.25
C GLU A 48 -2.85 -18.67 5.12
N GLU A 49 -3.09 -19.63 6.03
CA GLU A 49 -2.37 -20.90 6.05
C GLU A 49 -0.84 -20.71 6.00
N GLU A 50 -0.35 -19.80 6.82
CA GLU A 50 1.08 -19.46 6.92
C GLU A 50 1.66 -18.82 5.66
N GLN A 51 0.82 -18.49 4.67
CA GLN A 51 1.27 -17.81 3.46
C GLN A 51 0.91 -16.33 3.49
N ILE A 52 1.85 -15.51 3.06
CA ILE A 52 1.61 -14.08 2.86
C ILE A 52 0.84 -13.92 1.56
N ILE A 53 -0.39 -13.44 1.65
CA ILE A 53 -1.27 -13.22 0.50
C ILE A 53 -1.09 -11.81 -0.05
N ALA A 54 -1.00 -10.85 0.86
CA ALA A 54 -0.94 -9.43 0.51
C ALA A 54 -0.20 -8.68 1.60
N TYR A 55 0.32 -7.51 1.25
CA TYR A 55 1.03 -6.67 2.21
C TYR A 55 0.93 -5.22 1.79
N GLY A 56 1.21 -4.33 2.74
CA GLY A 56 1.26 -2.92 2.44
C GLY A 56 1.86 -2.11 3.57
N ILE A 57 2.07 -0.84 3.29
CA ILE A 57 2.67 0.10 4.22
C ILE A 57 1.81 1.34 4.29
N LEU A 58 1.43 1.70 5.52
CA LEU A 58 0.65 2.90 5.82
C LEU A 58 1.52 3.81 6.68
N ARG A 59 1.67 5.07 6.28
CA ARG A 59 2.38 6.07 7.06
C ARG A 59 1.38 7.01 7.71
N LEU A 60 1.49 7.17 9.02
CA LEU A 60 0.58 8.02 9.80
C LEU A 60 1.40 9.14 10.45
N LEU A 61 1.07 10.38 10.12
CA LEU A 61 1.80 11.55 10.57
C LEU A 61 0.83 12.64 10.99
N GLY A 62 0.56 12.73 12.30
CA GLY A 62 -0.42 13.68 12.81
C GLY A 62 -1.82 13.35 12.31
N THR A 63 -2.46 14.34 11.68
CA THR A 63 -3.81 14.17 11.16
C THR A 63 -3.84 13.73 9.69
N GLU A 64 -2.67 13.56 9.09
CA GLU A 64 -2.56 13.10 7.70
C GLU A 64 -1.83 11.76 7.64
N GLY A 65 -2.18 10.97 6.63
CA GLY A 65 -1.50 9.71 6.39
C GLY A 65 -1.30 9.48 4.91
N GLU A 66 -0.45 8.54 4.59
CA GLU A 66 -0.16 8.15 3.22
C GLU A 66 -0.17 6.64 3.10
N LEU A 67 -0.93 6.13 2.14
CA LEU A 67 -0.86 4.73 1.77
C LEU A 67 0.31 4.59 0.81
N GLU A 68 1.45 4.14 1.31
CA GLU A 68 2.68 4.10 0.53
C GLU A 68 2.75 2.91 -0.40
N SER A 69 2.16 1.79 0.00
CA SER A 69 2.22 0.57 -0.80
C SER A 69 1.07 -0.34 -0.45
N ILE A 70 0.55 -1.03 -1.45
CA ILE A 70 -0.39 -2.13 -1.29
C ILE A 70 -0.12 -3.11 -2.43
N ALA A 71 0.03 -4.37 -2.11
CA ALA A 71 0.35 -5.40 -3.08
C ALA A 71 -0.34 -6.70 -2.74
N VAL A 72 -0.81 -7.41 -3.78
CA VAL A 72 -1.42 -8.73 -3.65
C VAL A 72 -0.57 -9.69 -4.47
N ARG A 73 -0.23 -10.83 -3.87
CA ARG A 73 0.49 -11.88 -4.56
C ARG A 73 -0.29 -12.28 -5.83
N LYS A 74 0.41 -12.46 -6.92
CA LYS A 74 -0.18 -12.66 -8.25
C LYS A 74 -1.28 -13.74 -8.26
N GLU A 75 -1.03 -14.87 -7.60
CA GLU A 75 -1.94 -16.02 -7.57
C GLU A 75 -3.26 -15.71 -6.86
N TYR A 76 -3.30 -14.66 -6.07
CA TYR A 76 -4.47 -14.31 -5.25
C TYR A 76 -5.21 -13.06 -5.76
N ARG A 77 -4.78 -12.50 -6.88
CA ARG A 77 -5.43 -11.30 -7.44
C ARG A 77 -6.83 -11.60 -7.95
N GLY A 78 -7.67 -10.56 -7.96
CA GLY A 78 -9.04 -10.67 -8.45
C GLY A 78 -10.00 -11.33 -7.49
N ARG A 79 -9.63 -11.49 -6.23
CA ARG A 79 -10.43 -12.16 -5.20
C ARG A 79 -10.85 -11.25 -4.05
N GLY A 80 -10.57 -9.96 -4.15
CA GLY A 80 -10.95 -8.99 -3.11
C GLY A 80 -9.95 -8.81 -1.97
N TYR A 81 -8.76 -9.41 -2.05
CA TYR A 81 -7.78 -9.29 -0.96
C TYR A 81 -7.20 -7.89 -0.85
N GLY A 82 -7.02 -7.20 -1.97
CA GLY A 82 -6.59 -5.80 -1.95
C GLY A 82 -7.58 -4.91 -1.22
N ARG A 83 -8.87 -5.12 -1.46
CA ARG A 83 -9.94 -4.39 -0.77
C ARG A 83 -9.93 -4.70 0.73
N LEU A 84 -9.71 -5.96 1.07
CA LEU A 84 -9.67 -6.38 2.47
C LEU A 84 -8.50 -5.72 3.21
N LEU A 85 -7.32 -5.72 2.60
CA LEU A 85 -6.14 -5.06 3.19
C LEU A 85 -6.35 -3.54 3.28
N LEU A 86 -6.92 -2.93 2.25
CA LEU A 86 -7.21 -1.51 2.26
C LEU A 86 -8.18 -1.14 3.39
N SER A 87 -9.21 -1.97 3.63
CA SER A 87 -10.14 -1.73 4.72
C SER A 87 -9.46 -1.76 6.08
N GLU A 88 -8.45 -2.61 6.25
CA GLU A 88 -7.67 -2.65 7.48
C GLU A 88 -6.85 -1.36 7.64
N PHE A 89 -6.23 -0.87 6.58
CA PHE A 89 -5.50 0.40 6.64
C PHE A 89 -6.43 1.57 6.98
N LEU A 90 -7.64 1.59 6.43
CA LEU A 90 -8.62 2.63 6.75
C LEU A 90 -9.03 2.56 8.22
N ARG A 91 -9.20 1.35 8.75
CA ARG A 91 -9.49 1.15 10.17
C ARG A 91 -8.36 1.70 11.06
N LEU A 92 -7.12 1.36 10.73
CA LEU A 92 -5.95 1.84 11.47
C LEU A 92 -5.82 3.35 11.42
N ALA A 93 -6.03 3.93 10.25
CA ALA A 93 -5.99 5.38 10.08
C ALA A 93 -7.05 6.08 10.93
N LYS A 94 -8.27 5.55 10.93
CA LYS A 94 -9.36 6.09 11.74
C LYS A 94 -9.03 6.04 13.23
N LEU A 95 -8.51 4.92 13.69
CA LEU A 95 -8.11 4.75 15.11
C LEU A 95 -7.01 5.73 15.51
N ALA A 96 -6.14 6.08 14.57
CA ALA A 96 -5.05 7.02 14.82
C ALA A 96 -5.48 8.48 14.75
N GLY A 97 -6.74 8.77 14.43
CA GLY A 97 -7.25 10.13 14.31
C GLY A 97 -6.91 10.80 12.99
N THR A 98 -6.59 10.01 11.97
CA THR A 98 -6.28 10.55 10.63
C THR A 98 -7.52 11.24 10.06
N GLU A 99 -7.33 12.44 9.51
CA GLU A 99 -8.40 13.20 8.88
C GLU A 99 -8.35 13.10 7.36
N LYS A 100 -7.18 12.87 6.81
CA LYS A 100 -6.99 12.79 5.36
C LYS A 100 -5.90 11.78 5.03
N LEU A 101 -6.19 10.91 4.07
CA LEU A 101 -5.24 9.94 3.52
C LEU A 101 -4.91 10.28 2.08
N PHE A 102 -3.64 10.11 1.73
CA PHE A 102 -3.13 10.34 0.37
C PHE A 102 -2.52 9.06 -0.20
N LEU A 103 -2.48 8.99 -1.51
CA LEU A 103 -1.72 7.96 -2.22
C LEU A 103 -1.33 8.47 -3.61
N GLU A 104 -0.33 7.81 -4.18
CA GLU A 104 0.06 8.00 -5.57
C GLU A 104 -0.10 6.69 -6.31
N VAL A 105 -0.61 6.73 -7.54
CA VAL A 105 -0.84 5.54 -8.34
C VAL A 105 -0.54 5.84 -9.80
N ARG A 106 0.04 4.86 -10.51
CA ARG A 106 0.26 4.98 -11.95
C ARG A 106 -1.07 5.16 -12.67
N GLU A 107 -1.10 6.08 -13.63
CA GLU A 107 -2.30 6.36 -14.42
C GLU A 107 -2.84 5.12 -15.11
N GLY A 108 -1.95 4.23 -15.54
CA GLY A 108 -2.34 2.98 -16.22
C GLY A 108 -2.80 1.87 -15.31
N ASN A 109 -2.67 2.03 -13.99
CA ASN A 109 -3.08 1.00 -13.04
C ASN A 109 -4.58 1.07 -12.78
N GLN A 110 -5.38 0.58 -13.75
CA GLN A 110 -6.83 0.67 -13.68
C GLN A 110 -7.41 -0.09 -12.49
N ALA A 111 -6.87 -1.28 -12.20
CA ALA A 111 -7.34 -2.08 -11.08
C ALA A 111 -7.12 -1.37 -9.75
N GLY A 112 -5.95 -0.75 -9.58
CA GLY A 112 -5.63 0.03 -8.38
C GLY A 112 -6.53 1.25 -8.24
N ILE A 113 -6.70 2.00 -9.32
CA ILE A 113 -7.55 3.20 -9.32
C ILE A 113 -8.98 2.83 -8.94
N GLN A 114 -9.54 1.78 -9.54
CA GLN A 114 -10.88 1.32 -9.22
C GLN A 114 -11.00 0.90 -7.75
N LEU A 115 -10.00 0.20 -7.24
CA LEU A 115 -9.96 -0.19 -5.84
C LEU A 115 -10.03 1.04 -4.92
N TYR A 116 -9.18 2.03 -5.19
CA TYR A 116 -9.11 3.23 -4.35
C TYR A 116 -10.38 4.07 -4.47
N GLU A 117 -10.91 4.24 -5.67
CA GLU A 117 -12.18 4.96 -5.87
C GLU A 117 -13.33 4.28 -5.13
N SER A 118 -13.39 2.95 -5.16
CA SER A 118 -14.43 2.20 -4.44
C SER A 118 -14.33 2.36 -2.93
N ALA A 119 -13.16 2.72 -2.43
CA ALA A 119 -12.91 2.96 -1.01
C ALA A 119 -13.02 4.43 -0.61
N GLY A 120 -13.47 5.29 -1.52
CA GLY A 120 -13.71 6.69 -1.22
C GLY A 120 -12.57 7.65 -1.54
N PHE A 121 -11.53 7.17 -2.18
CA PHE A 121 -10.47 8.05 -2.68
C PHE A 121 -10.92 8.74 -3.96
N ARG A 122 -10.42 9.94 -4.18
CA ARG A 122 -10.64 10.68 -5.43
C ARG A 122 -9.34 11.30 -5.91
N THR A 123 -9.18 11.41 -7.21
CA THR A 123 -8.02 12.08 -7.80
C THR A 123 -8.16 13.59 -7.61
N PHE A 124 -7.12 14.23 -7.11
CA PHE A 124 -7.10 15.67 -6.93
C PHE A 124 -5.97 16.34 -7.68
N SER A 125 -4.96 15.59 -8.14
CA SER A 125 -3.83 16.16 -8.85
C SER A 125 -3.13 15.09 -9.68
N ARG A 126 -2.18 15.52 -10.49
CA ARG A 126 -1.40 14.66 -11.38
C ARG A 126 0.03 15.15 -11.40
N ARG A 127 0.99 14.19 -11.36
CA ARG A 127 2.40 14.50 -11.58
C ARG A 127 2.83 13.89 -12.90
N LYS A 128 3.18 14.75 -13.85
CA LYS A 128 3.52 14.34 -15.20
C LYS A 128 4.88 13.63 -15.23
N ALA A 129 4.93 12.51 -15.94
CA ALA A 129 6.15 11.71 -16.13
C ALA A 129 6.88 11.38 -14.82
N TYR A 130 6.12 11.10 -13.77
CA TYR A 130 6.63 10.85 -12.43
C TYR A 130 7.31 9.48 -12.31
N TYR A 131 6.72 8.46 -12.92
CA TYR A 131 7.26 7.10 -12.90
C TYR A 131 8.17 6.83 -14.08
N ARG A 132 9.03 5.81 -13.92
CA ARG A 132 9.92 5.33 -14.98
C ARG A 132 9.66 3.87 -15.24
N ASP A 133 10.12 3.37 -16.39
CA ASP A 133 10.10 1.96 -16.79
C ASP A 133 8.70 1.32 -16.71
N PRO A 134 7.69 1.82 -17.43
CA PRO A 134 7.71 2.90 -18.42
C PRO A 134 7.49 4.27 -17.79
N VAL A 135 7.80 5.31 -18.54
CA VAL A 135 7.47 6.68 -18.13
C VAL A 135 5.96 6.81 -18.14
N GLU A 136 5.43 7.28 -17.03
CA GLU A 136 3.99 7.36 -16.81
C GLU A 136 3.66 8.41 -15.77
N ASP A 137 2.49 9.04 -15.92
CA ASP A 137 2.03 10.02 -14.95
C ASP A 137 1.57 9.32 -13.68
N ALA A 138 1.70 10.04 -12.56
CA ALA A 138 1.11 9.63 -11.29
C ALA A 138 -0.20 10.38 -11.09
N LEU A 139 -1.23 9.67 -10.69
CA LEU A 139 -2.43 10.29 -10.16
C LEU A 139 -2.26 10.40 -8.65
N LEU A 140 -2.53 11.57 -8.11
CA LEU A 140 -2.53 11.80 -6.67
C LEU A 140 -3.96 11.73 -6.20
N MET A 141 -4.23 10.83 -5.27
CA MET A 141 -5.57 10.61 -4.76
C MET A 141 -5.62 10.90 -3.27
N GLU A 142 -6.79 11.31 -2.80
CA GLU A 142 -7.02 11.58 -1.39
C GLU A 142 -8.36 11.04 -0.94
N ARG A 143 -8.44 10.71 0.34
CA ARG A 143 -9.69 10.36 1.00
C ARG A 143 -9.83 11.16 2.28
N ILE A 144 -10.95 11.87 2.39
CA ILE A 144 -11.30 12.58 3.63
C ILE A 144 -11.89 11.53 4.59
N MET A 145 -11.32 11.43 5.77
CA MET A 145 -11.80 10.52 6.81
C MET A 145 -12.88 11.22 7.63
N GLU A 146 -13.95 10.50 7.90
CA GLU A 146 -15.07 11.03 8.67
C GLU A 146 -15.29 10.27 9.96
#